data_e8b3c68e5f342c3558421ca66b7a0d53
#
_entry.id   e8b3c68e5f342c3558421ca66b7a0d53
#
_cell.length_a   1.000
_cell.length_b   1.000
_cell.length_c   1.000
_cell.angle_alpha   90.00
_cell.angle_beta   90.00
_cell.angle_gamma   90.00
#
_symmetry.space_group_name_H-M   'P 1'
#
loop_
_entity.id
_entity.type
_entity.pdbx_description
1 polymer ?
#
loop_
_entity_poly.entity_id
_entity_poly.type
_entity_poly.pdbx_seq_one_letter_code
_entity_poly.pdbx_strand_id
1 'polypeptide(L)'
;CFQSSILVFFMIHGGIFGTGVNLLVKVAKEDMWIATIIGIIVGFIPFYLFISLSSKYPDKNIFEIIESICGKFISKFIILFIVLFVATFTLFTYWNLTNLISSQYLYQTPQLFVYIIFAIPIIYILSKGLKITLRSITIIFFMTAILYIVTFIGLVPQAKFSNIFPILKDGIIPPLKAGLGYIAYVITPLFFINVIL
;
A
#
# COMPACT_ATOMS: atom_id res chain seq x y z
N CYS A 1 5.88 5.46 18.35
CA CYS A 1 6.39 6.13 17.13
C CYS A 1 7.13 5.19 16.18
N PHE A 2 8.22 4.49 16.57
CA PHE A 2 8.98 3.64 15.63
C PHE A 2 8.17 2.48 15.03
N GLN A 3 7.44 1.74 15.84
CA GLN A 3 6.61 0.61 15.39
C GLN A 3 5.47 1.06 14.47
N SER A 4 4.89 2.21 14.73
CA SER A 4 3.86 2.81 13.84
C SER A 4 4.44 3.17 12.48
N SER A 5 5.64 3.73 12.42
CA SER A 5 6.32 4.02 11.15
C SER A 5 6.62 2.77 10.34
N ILE A 6 6.99 1.66 10.99
CA ILE A 6 7.18 0.36 10.32
C ILE A 6 5.86 -0.18 9.76
N LEU A 7 4.76 -0.05 10.51
CA LEU A 7 3.44 -0.45 10.04
C LEU A 7 3.06 0.30 8.76
N VAL A 8 3.24 1.64 8.76
CA VAL A 8 3.02 2.50 7.59
C VAL A 8 3.86 2.05 6.41
N PHE A 9 5.15 1.79 6.65
CA PHE A 9 6.05 1.29 5.62
C PHE A 9 5.53 0.01 4.97
N PHE A 10 5.10 -0.99 5.74
CA PHE A 10 4.57 -2.23 5.19
C PHE A 10 3.23 -2.07 4.49
N MET A 11 2.35 -1.20 4.99
CA MET A 11 1.07 -0.92 4.34
C MET A 11 1.28 -0.30 2.95
N ILE A 12 2.18 0.67 2.85
CA ILE A 12 2.53 1.30 1.57
C ILE A 12 3.25 0.31 0.65
N HIS A 13 4.23 -0.43 1.17
CA HIS A 13 5.00 -1.42 0.41
C HIS A 13 4.12 -2.52 -0.16
N GLY A 14 3.21 -3.07 0.63
CA GLY A 14 2.30 -4.13 0.19
C GLY A 14 1.41 -3.69 -0.97
N GLY A 15 0.89 -2.47 -0.93
CA GLY A 15 0.10 -1.89 -2.02
C GLY A 15 0.94 -1.63 -3.28
N ILE A 16 2.13 -1.06 -3.12
CA ILE A 16 3.02 -0.72 -4.23
C ILE A 16 3.53 -1.97 -4.94
N PHE A 17 4.16 -2.89 -4.23
CA PHE A 17 4.74 -4.10 -4.85
C PHE A 17 3.69 -5.11 -5.28
N GLY A 18 2.57 -5.22 -4.58
CA GLY A 18 1.50 -6.14 -4.97
C GLY A 18 0.80 -5.75 -6.29
N THR A 19 0.51 -4.48 -6.48
CA THR A 19 -0.32 -4.01 -7.61
C THR A 19 0.18 -2.73 -8.27
N GLY A 20 0.78 -1.81 -7.52
CA GLY A 20 1.20 -0.49 -8.01
C GLY A 20 2.30 -0.57 -9.06
N VAL A 21 3.30 -1.44 -8.89
CA VAL A 21 4.38 -1.64 -9.87
C VAL A 21 3.82 -2.17 -11.19
N ASN A 22 2.85 -3.10 -11.15
CA ASN A 22 2.21 -3.61 -12.34
C ASN A 22 1.49 -2.51 -13.14
N LEU A 23 0.84 -1.57 -12.44
CA LEU A 23 0.23 -0.40 -13.08
C LEU A 23 1.27 0.47 -13.78
N LEU A 24 2.37 0.79 -13.07
CA LEU A 24 3.46 1.61 -13.62
C LEU A 24 4.07 0.98 -14.86
N VAL A 25 4.43 -0.32 -14.79
CA VAL A 25 5.04 -1.05 -15.90
C VAL A 25 4.10 -1.15 -17.10
N LYS A 26 2.81 -1.46 -16.89
CA LYS A 26 1.85 -1.64 -17.99
C LYS A 26 1.49 -0.33 -18.69
N VAL A 27 1.43 0.78 -17.97
CA VAL A 27 0.95 2.06 -18.49
C VAL A 27 2.09 2.98 -18.92
N ALA A 28 3.13 3.10 -18.06
CA ALA A 28 4.25 4.01 -18.31
C ALA A 28 5.49 3.33 -18.92
N LYS A 29 5.55 1.98 -18.92
CA LYS A 29 6.68 1.20 -19.47
C LYS A 29 8.04 1.73 -18.98
N GLU A 30 8.93 2.11 -19.89
CA GLU A 30 10.26 2.67 -19.59
C GLU A 30 10.21 3.97 -18.78
N ASP A 31 9.12 4.75 -18.92
CA ASP A 31 8.91 6.02 -18.23
C ASP A 31 8.29 5.86 -16.82
N MET A 32 8.25 4.65 -16.26
CA MET A 32 7.67 4.37 -14.93
C MET A 32 8.35 5.18 -13.82
N TRP A 33 9.62 5.52 -13.96
CA TRP A 33 10.35 6.35 -13.00
C TRP A 33 9.80 7.79 -12.98
N ILE A 34 9.42 8.36 -14.14
CA ILE A 34 8.77 9.67 -14.26
C ILE A 34 7.39 9.60 -13.60
N ALA A 35 6.62 8.54 -13.89
CA ALA A 35 5.32 8.31 -13.26
C ALA A 35 5.42 8.24 -11.73
N THR A 36 6.46 7.62 -11.20
CA THR A 36 6.72 7.55 -9.76
C THR A 36 6.99 8.94 -9.17
N ILE A 37 7.82 9.75 -9.81
CA ILE A 37 8.10 11.13 -9.38
C ILE A 37 6.82 11.97 -9.40
N ILE A 38 6.02 11.90 -10.46
CA ILE A 38 4.74 12.59 -10.56
C ILE A 38 3.81 12.14 -9.42
N GLY A 39 3.72 10.84 -9.18
CA GLY A 39 2.91 10.25 -8.10
C GLY A 39 3.32 10.74 -6.71
N ILE A 40 4.62 10.85 -6.45
CA ILE A 40 5.15 11.39 -5.19
C ILE A 40 4.75 12.86 -5.05
N ILE A 41 5.03 13.70 -6.04
CA ILE A 41 4.76 15.15 -5.98
C ILE A 41 3.27 15.42 -5.77
N VAL A 42 2.41 14.80 -6.57
CA VAL A 42 0.95 15.00 -6.47
C VAL A 42 0.40 14.35 -5.20
N GLY A 43 0.95 13.20 -4.76
CA GLY A 43 0.58 12.52 -3.52
C GLY A 43 0.91 13.30 -2.24
N PHE A 44 1.83 14.26 -2.29
CA PHE A 44 2.10 15.16 -1.17
C PHE A 44 0.90 16.03 -0.81
N ILE A 45 0.05 16.39 -1.76
CA ILE A 45 -1.13 17.25 -1.52
C ILE A 45 -2.11 16.58 -0.54
N PRO A 46 -2.68 15.39 -0.83
CA PRO A 46 -3.59 14.73 0.09
C PRO A 46 -2.90 14.30 1.40
N PHE A 47 -1.62 13.96 1.36
CA PHE A 47 -0.83 13.66 2.56
C PHE A 47 -0.75 14.86 3.50
N TYR A 48 -0.43 16.05 2.97
CA TYR A 48 -0.39 17.29 3.74
C TYR A 48 -1.75 17.66 4.32
N LEU A 49 -2.81 17.56 3.52
CA LEU A 49 -4.18 17.79 3.99
C LEU A 49 -4.56 16.87 5.13
N PHE A 50 -4.18 15.59 5.03
CA PHE A 50 -4.45 14.60 6.05
C PHE A 50 -3.72 14.89 7.37
N ILE A 51 -2.42 15.20 7.31
CA ILE A 51 -1.64 15.59 8.51
C ILE A 51 -2.19 16.88 9.11
N SER A 52 -2.51 17.87 8.29
CA SER A 52 -3.08 19.14 8.77
C SER A 52 -4.42 18.92 9.49
N LEU A 53 -5.26 18.02 8.99
CA LEU A 53 -6.52 17.66 9.63
C LEU A 53 -6.29 16.96 10.98
N SER A 54 -5.41 15.96 11.01
CA SER A 54 -5.07 15.22 12.23
C SER A 54 -4.46 16.11 13.31
N SER A 55 -3.62 17.07 12.92
CA SER A 55 -2.98 18.02 13.84
C SER A 55 -3.98 18.98 14.50
N LYS A 56 -5.12 19.26 13.84
CA LYS A 56 -6.19 20.08 14.41
C LYS A 56 -7.04 19.36 15.45
N TYR A 57 -7.03 18.03 15.45
CA TYR A 57 -7.84 17.21 16.32
C TYR A 57 -7.01 16.09 16.97
N PRO A 58 -6.02 16.43 17.84
CA PRO A 58 -5.03 15.48 18.33
C PRO A 58 -5.65 14.37 19.20
N ASP A 59 -6.80 14.65 19.83
CA ASP A 59 -7.48 13.73 20.76
C ASP A 59 -8.64 12.96 20.10
N LYS A 60 -8.82 13.09 18.77
CA LYS A 60 -9.94 12.46 18.06
C LYS A 60 -9.43 11.49 16.99
N ASN A 61 -10.07 10.33 16.92
CA ASN A 61 -9.86 9.43 15.79
C ASN A 61 -10.58 9.95 14.53
N ILE A 62 -10.24 9.39 13.36
CA ILE A 62 -10.80 9.86 12.08
C ILE A 62 -12.33 9.82 12.04
N PHE A 63 -12.97 8.84 12.68
CA PHE A 63 -14.42 8.72 12.71
C PHE A 63 -15.06 9.83 13.55
N GLU A 64 -14.45 10.18 14.67
CA GLU A 64 -14.89 11.30 15.52
C GLU A 64 -14.67 12.65 14.83
N ILE A 65 -13.60 12.79 14.06
CA ILE A 65 -13.36 13.98 13.24
C ILE A 65 -14.46 14.13 12.18
N ILE A 66 -14.80 13.07 11.46
CA ILE A 66 -15.87 13.07 10.47
C ILE A 66 -17.21 13.41 11.13
N GLU A 67 -17.50 12.83 12.30
CA GLU A 67 -18.74 13.14 13.02
C GLU A 67 -18.81 14.61 13.47
N SER A 68 -17.68 15.16 13.91
CA SER A 68 -17.63 16.56 14.36
C SER A 68 -17.79 17.58 13.22
N ILE A 69 -17.42 17.21 11.99
CA ILE A 69 -17.50 18.10 10.81
C ILE A 69 -18.83 17.92 10.07
N CYS A 70 -19.25 16.69 9.83
CA CYS A 70 -20.40 16.37 8.99
C CYS A 70 -21.71 16.14 9.78
N GLY A 71 -21.62 16.11 11.11
CA GLY A 71 -22.77 15.78 11.99
C GLY A 71 -23.11 14.27 11.98
N LYS A 72 -23.92 13.87 12.97
CA LYS A 72 -24.22 12.43 13.26
C LYS A 72 -24.85 11.64 12.13
N PHE A 73 -25.66 12.27 11.30
CA PHE A 73 -26.40 11.55 10.25
C PHE A 73 -25.51 11.27 9.03
N ILE A 74 -24.85 12.31 8.51
CA ILE A 74 -24.02 12.20 7.31
C ILE A 74 -22.76 11.37 7.60
N SER A 75 -22.18 11.49 8.80
CA SER A 75 -21.01 10.73 9.20
C SER A 75 -21.21 9.21 9.11
N LYS A 76 -22.40 8.70 9.45
CA LYS A 76 -22.71 7.27 9.35
C LYS A 76 -22.57 6.72 7.92
N PHE A 77 -23.05 7.49 6.93
CA PHE A 77 -22.91 7.08 5.52
C PHE A 77 -21.46 7.14 5.05
N ILE A 78 -20.73 8.19 5.43
CA ILE A 78 -19.30 8.33 5.09
C ILE A 78 -18.49 7.20 5.73
N ILE A 79 -18.71 6.91 7.01
CA ILE A 79 -18.03 5.83 7.74
C ILE A 79 -18.36 4.46 7.12
N LEU A 80 -19.63 4.20 6.81
CA LEU A 80 -20.04 2.97 6.14
C LEU A 80 -19.33 2.82 4.79
N PHE A 81 -19.28 3.89 3.99
CA PHE A 81 -18.56 3.88 2.71
C PHE A 81 -17.06 3.58 2.89
N ILE A 82 -16.41 4.23 3.87
CA ILE A 82 -14.99 3.99 4.19
C ILE A 82 -14.79 2.53 4.60
N VAL A 83 -15.63 1.97 5.48
CA VAL A 83 -15.51 0.58 5.93
C VAL A 83 -15.67 -0.40 4.76
N LEU A 84 -16.66 -0.20 3.90
CA LEU A 84 -16.85 -1.03 2.70
C LEU A 84 -15.68 -0.90 1.72
N PHE A 85 -15.17 0.29 1.51
CA PHE A 85 -14.01 0.53 0.66
C PHE A 85 -12.77 -0.21 1.19
N VAL A 86 -12.51 -0.08 2.50
CA VAL A 86 -11.41 -0.76 3.18
C VAL A 86 -11.55 -2.28 3.11
N ALA A 87 -12.74 -2.82 3.37
CA ALA A 87 -13.00 -4.25 3.28
C ALA A 87 -12.75 -4.77 1.87
N THR A 88 -13.28 -4.07 0.85
CA THR A 88 -13.07 -4.43 -0.55
C THR A 88 -11.59 -4.38 -0.94
N PHE A 89 -10.86 -3.35 -0.53
CA PHE A 89 -9.43 -3.22 -0.80
C PHE A 89 -8.62 -4.34 -0.13
N THR A 90 -8.97 -4.71 1.10
CA THR A 90 -8.32 -5.80 1.85
C THR A 90 -8.54 -7.15 1.14
N LEU A 91 -9.79 -7.44 0.74
CA LEU A 91 -10.12 -8.66 0.01
C LEU A 91 -9.40 -8.71 -1.35
N PHE A 92 -9.34 -7.60 -2.06
CA PHE A 92 -8.63 -7.51 -3.33
C PHE A 92 -7.14 -7.73 -3.17
N THR A 93 -6.51 -7.16 -2.15
CA THR A 93 -5.09 -7.35 -1.84
C THR A 93 -4.80 -8.82 -1.47
N TYR A 94 -5.66 -9.42 -0.67
CA TYR A 94 -5.57 -10.82 -0.29
C TYR A 94 -5.70 -11.75 -1.50
N TRP A 95 -6.67 -11.48 -2.38
CA TRP A 95 -6.85 -12.22 -3.64
C TRP A 95 -5.62 -12.09 -4.55
N ASN A 96 -5.05 -10.88 -4.72
CA ASN A 96 -3.85 -10.68 -5.52
C ASN A 96 -2.65 -11.47 -4.98
N LEU A 97 -2.42 -11.43 -3.65
CA LEU A 97 -1.33 -12.15 -3.01
C LEU A 97 -1.47 -13.66 -3.23
N THR A 98 -2.62 -14.20 -2.94
CA THR A 98 -2.87 -15.65 -3.05
C THR A 98 -2.84 -16.13 -4.50
N ASN A 99 -3.34 -15.30 -5.44
CA ASN A 99 -3.26 -15.58 -6.86
C ASN A 99 -1.81 -15.56 -7.38
N LEU A 100 -0.98 -14.63 -6.92
CA LEU A 100 0.45 -14.60 -7.24
C LEU A 100 1.15 -15.87 -6.77
N ILE A 101 0.90 -16.28 -5.53
CA ILE A 101 1.51 -17.48 -4.93
C ILE A 101 1.06 -18.74 -5.66
N SER A 102 -0.23 -18.89 -5.91
CA SER A 102 -0.75 -20.10 -6.59
C SER A 102 -0.32 -20.17 -8.05
N SER A 103 -0.21 -19.04 -8.76
CA SER A 103 0.16 -19.05 -10.18
C SER A 103 1.65 -19.19 -10.43
N GLN A 104 2.50 -18.71 -9.54
CA GLN A 104 3.95 -18.68 -9.78
C GLN A 104 4.74 -19.68 -8.94
N TYR A 105 4.28 -19.99 -7.72
CA TYR A 105 5.04 -20.85 -6.80
C TYR A 105 4.35 -22.18 -6.52
N LEU A 106 3.03 -22.19 -6.41
CA LEU A 106 2.23 -23.36 -6.04
C LEU A 106 1.20 -23.71 -7.12
N TYR A 107 1.64 -23.76 -8.37
CA TYR A 107 0.76 -23.94 -9.54
C TYR A 107 0.00 -25.28 -9.57
N GLN A 108 0.48 -26.30 -8.84
CA GLN A 108 -0.21 -27.59 -8.71
C GLN A 108 -1.13 -27.66 -7.48
N THR A 109 -1.14 -26.63 -6.63
CA THR A 109 -1.96 -26.60 -5.42
C THR A 109 -3.29 -25.90 -5.71
N PRO A 110 -4.43 -26.52 -5.36
CA PRO A 110 -5.71 -25.84 -5.50
C PRO A 110 -5.74 -24.50 -4.76
N GLN A 111 -6.22 -23.46 -5.40
CA GLN A 111 -6.18 -22.08 -4.89
C GLN A 111 -6.85 -21.95 -3.51
N LEU A 112 -7.86 -22.75 -3.22
CA LEU A 112 -8.52 -22.78 -1.91
C LEU A 112 -7.55 -23.10 -0.76
N PHE A 113 -6.62 -24.05 -0.95
CA PHE A 113 -5.62 -24.37 0.07
C PHE A 113 -4.69 -23.18 0.32
N VAL A 114 -4.32 -22.45 -0.74
CA VAL A 114 -3.47 -21.27 -0.61
C VAL A 114 -4.22 -20.20 0.20
N TYR A 115 -5.50 -19.98 -0.04
CA TYR A 115 -6.33 -19.08 0.78
C TYR A 115 -6.32 -19.51 2.26
N ILE A 116 -6.57 -20.76 2.56
CA ILE A 116 -6.62 -21.25 3.95
C ILE A 116 -5.26 -21.06 4.64
N ILE A 117 -4.16 -21.47 3.99
CA ILE A 117 -2.81 -21.36 4.57
C ILE A 117 -2.47 -19.92 4.94
N PHE A 118 -2.82 -18.94 4.10
CA PHE A 118 -2.56 -17.54 4.39
C PHE A 118 -3.56 -16.91 5.36
N ALA A 119 -4.80 -17.41 5.42
CA ALA A 119 -5.79 -16.93 6.38
C ALA A 119 -5.43 -17.26 7.83
N ILE A 120 -4.89 -18.45 8.08
CA ILE A 120 -4.56 -18.92 9.44
C ILE A 120 -3.63 -17.94 10.19
N PRO A 121 -2.45 -17.58 9.68
CA PRO A 121 -1.56 -16.65 10.38
C PRO A 121 -2.16 -15.24 10.51
N ILE A 122 -2.96 -14.79 9.55
CA ILE A 122 -3.63 -13.49 9.60
C ILE A 122 -4.63 -13.47 10.75
N ILE A 123 -5.52 -14.47 10.83
CA ILE A 123 -6.51 -14.60 11.91
C ILE A 123 -5.81 -14.74 13.26
N TYR A 124 -4.77 -15.54 13.33
CA TYR A 124 -4.00 -15.74 14.56
C TYR A 124 -3.39 -14.42 15.06
N ILE A 125 -2.72 -13.67 14.19
CA ILE A 125 -2.07 -12.40 14.57
C ILE A 125 -3.11 -11.35 15.00
N LEU A 126 -4.23 -11.26 14.28
CA LEU A 126 -5.33 -10.34 14.62
C LEU A 126 -5.97 -10.67 15.96
N SER A 127 -6.12 -11.97 16.29
CA SER A 127 -6.66 -12.42 17.58
C SER A 127 -5.79 -12.04 18.79
N LYS A 128 -4.48 -11.80 18.57
CA LYS A 128 -3.52 -11.41 19.61
C LYS A 128 -3.48 -9.89 19.85
N GLY A 129 -4.17 -9.12 19.03
CA GLY A 129 -4.29 -7.68 19.14
C GLY A 129 -3.13 -6.89 18.55
N LEU A 130 -3.32 -5.57 18.47
CA LEU A 130 -2.45 -4.64 17.76
C LEU A 130 -1.00 -4.64 18.28
N LYS A 131 -0.81 -4.70 19.59
CA LYS A 131 0.54 -4.64 20.20
C LYS A 131 1.43 -5.80 19.75
N ILE A 132 0.89 -7.00 19.68
CA ILE A 132 1.64 -8.19 19.25
C ILE A 132 1.87 -8.11 17.72
N THR A 133 0.88 -7.68 16.97
CA THR A 133 1.00 -7.44 15.52
C THR A 133 2.16 -6.48 15.22
N LEU A 134 2.22 -5.33 15.89
CA LEU A 134 3.29 -4.34 15.72
C LEU A 134 4.69 -4.90 16.05
N ARG A 135 4.78 -5.72 17.10
CA ARG A 135 6.05 -6.37 17.47
C ARG A 135 6.50 -7.39 16.40
N SER A 136 5.59 -8.18 15.88
CA SER A 136 5.87 -9.16 14.82
C SER A 136 6.31 -8.46 13.53
N ILE A 137 5.62 -7.40 13.13
CA ILE A 137 5.97 -6.60 11.96
C ILE A 137 7.37 -5.99 12.09
N THR A 138 7.79 -5.60 13.29
CA THR A 138 9.14 -5.07 13.53
C THR A 138 10.22 -6.10 13.22
N ILE A 139 10.03 -7.35 13.61
CA ILE A 139 10.97 -8.43 13.30
C ILE A 139 11.03 -8.68 11.79
N ILE A 140 9.86 -8.76 11.15
CA ILE A 140 9.75 -8.94 9.69
C ILE A 140 10.43 -7.80 8.95
N PHE A 141 10.36 -6.56 9.46
CA PHE A 141 10.99 -5.39 8.85
C PHE A 141 12.51 -5.57 8.69
N PHE A 142 13.19 -5.99 9.74
CA PHE A 142 14.64 -6.22 9.66
C PHE A 142 15.00 -7.35 8.69
N MET A 143 14.24 -8.43 8.70
CA MET A 143 14.42 -9.52 7.72
C MET A 143 14.21 -9.02 6.28
N THR A 144 13.15 -8.27 6.04
CA THR A 144 12.84 -7.70 4.73
C THR A 144 13.91 -6.71 4.28
N ALA A 145 14.41 -5.86 5.18
CA ALA A 145 15.49 -4.92 4.88
C ALA A 145 16.77 -5.64 4.42
N ILE A 146 17.15 -6.72 5.08
CA ILE A 146 18.29 -7.55 4.66
C ILE A 146 18.05 -8.15 3.27
N LEU A 147 16.86 -8.71 3.03
CA LEU A 147 16.52 -9.27 1.72
C LEU A 147 16.55 -8.21 0.62
N TYR A 148 16.10 -6.99 0.88
CA TYR A 148 16.19 -5.89 -0.09
C TYR A 148 17.65 -5.54 -0.43
N ILE A 149 18.52 -5.46 0.57
CA ILE A 149 19.95 -5.17 0.36
C ILE A 149 20.57 -6.27 -0.51
N VAL A 150 20.34 -7.53 -0.17
CA VAL A 150 20.86 -8.68 -0.93
C VAL A 150 20.33 -8.67 -2.37
N THR A 151 19.03 -8.45 -2.56
CA THR A 151 18.41 -8.38 -3.89
C THR A 151 18.97 -7.20 -4.70
N PHE A 152 19.13 -6.04 -4.09
CA PHE A 152 19.68 -4.86 -4.74
C PHE A 152 21.11 -5.11 -5.22
N ILE A 153 21.98 -5.66 -4.35
CA ILE A 153 23.36 -6.00 -4.72
C ILE A 153 23.38 -7.02 -5.88
N GLY A 154 22.49 -8.00 -5.88
CA GLY A 154 22.40 -9.01 -6.93
C GLY A 154 21.87 -8.47 -8.27
N LEU A 155 21.02 -7.44 -8.25
CA LEU A 155 20.41 -6.87 -9.45
C LEU A 155 21.22 -5.76 -10.10
N VAL A 156 21.99 -4.98 -9.32
CA VAL A 156 22.79 -3.86 -9.84
C VAL A 156 23.70 -4.26 -11.02
N PRO A 157 24.44 -5.38 -10.98
CA PRO A 157 25.27 -5.78 -12.11
C PRO A 157 24.51 -6.11 -13.40
N GLN A 158 23.22 -6.43 -13.29
CA GLN A 158 22.35 -6.78 -14.42
C GLN A 158 21.59 -5.56 -14.96
N ALA A 159 21.68 -4.41 -14.29
CA ALA A 159 20.99 -3.19 -14.67
C ALA A 159 21.57 -2.60 -15.96
N LYS A 160 20.73 -2.48 -16.98
CA LYS A 160 21.07 -1.82 -18.24
C LYS A 160 20.47 -0.42 -18.25
N PHE A 161 21.29 0.58 -17.93
CA PHE A 161 20.86 1.98 -17.93
C PHE A 161 20.37 2.48 -19.29
N SER A 162 20.78 1.82 -20.39
CA SER A 162 20.26 2.10 -21.73
C SER A 162 18.74 1.89 -21.85
N ASN A 163 18.14 1.07 -20.98
CA ASN A 163 16.69 0.82 -20.99
C ASN A 163 15.86 2.02 -20.48
N ILE A 164 16.52 3.06 -19.97
CA ILE A 164 15.85 4.32 -19.59
C ILE A 164 15.53 5.16 -20.83
N PHE A 165 16.18 4.90 -21.95
CA PHE A 165 15.97 5.61 -23.21
C PHE A 165 15.16 4.78 -24.22
N PRO A 166 14.36 5.44 -25.08
CA PRO A 166 14.11 6.87 -25.19
C PRO A 166 13.09 7.36 -24.15
N ILE A 167 13.38 8.51 -23.51
CA ILE A 167 12.50 9.15 -22.53
C ILE A 167 11.27 9.73 -23.23
N LEU A 168 10.07 9.51 -22.68
CA LEU A 168 8.78 10.01 -23.18
C LEU A 168 8.48 9.64 -24.65
N LYS A 169 8.87 8.44 -25.06
CA LYS A 169 8.63 7.93 -26.41
C LYS A 169 7.14 7.98 -26.81
N ASP A 170 6.27 7.61 -25.88
CA ASP A 170 4.81 7.59 -26.06
C ASP A 170 4.15 8.90 -25.55
N GLY A 171 4.96 9.93 -25.27
CA GLY A 171 4.51 11.23 -24.74
C GLY A 171 4.35 11.25 -23.23
N ILE A 172 3.93 12.41 -22.67
CA ILE A 172 3.79 12.62 -21.22
C ILE A 172 2.51 12.00 -20.63
N ILE A 173 1.51 11.68 -21.44
CA ILE A 173 0.20 11.22 -21.00
C ILE A 173 0.26 9.86 -20.28
N PRO A 174 0.98 8.82 -20.80
CA PRO A 174 1.08 7.55 -20.11
C PRO A 174 1.71 7.64 -18.70
N PRO A 175 2.89 8.28 -18.50
CA PRO A 175 3.45 8.44 -17.16
C PRO A 175 2.59 9.30 -16.24
N LEU A 176 1.88 10.31 -16.75
CA LEU A 176 0.94 11.10 -15.95
C LEU A 176 -0.23 10.24 -15.45
N LYS A 177 -0.87 9.45 -16.31
CA LYS A 177 -1.94 8.52 -15.92
C LYS A 177 -1.48 7.48 -14.91
N ALA A 178 -0.31 6.89 -15.13
CA ALA A 178 0.27 5.91 -14.23
C ALA A 178 0.61 6.53 -12.87
N GLY A 179 1.19 7.73 -12.84
CA GLY A 179 1.51 8.47 -11.62
C GLY A 179 0.26 8.83 -10.79
N LEU A 180 -0.80 9.31 -11.44
CA LEU A 180 -2.08 9.59 -10.77
C LEU A 180 -2.72 8.30 -10.20
N GLY A 181 -2.69 7.20 -10.96
CA GLY A 181 -3.18 5.91 -10.46
C GLY A 181 -2.34 5.37 -9.28
N TYR A 182 -1.03 5.61 -9.31
CA TYR A 182 -0.10 5.21 -8.25
C TYR A 182 -0.39 5.89 -6.90
N ILE A 183 -0.89 7.12 -6.91
CA ILE A 183 -1.26 7.87 -5.70
C ILE A 183 -2.27 7.10 -4.85
N ALA A 184 -3.22 6.40 -5.48
CA ALA A 184 -4.23 5.62 -4.76
C ALA A 184 -3.60 4.56 -3.85
N TYR A 185 -2.49 3.93 -4.27
CA TYR A 185 -1.77 2.93 -3.47
C TYR A 185 -0.98 3.53 -2.30
N VAL A 186 -0.62 4.81 -2.37
CA VAL A 186 0.09 5.53 -1.30
C VAL A 186 -0.90 6.13 -0.30
N ILE A 187 -2.01 6.69 -0.78
CA ILE A 187 -2.99 7.40 0.06
C ILE A 187 -3.84 6.42 0.86
N THR A 188 -4.28 5.33 0.25
CA THR A 188 -5.16 4.36 0.94
C THR A 188 -4.59 3.88 2.28
N PRO A 189 -3.30 3.51 2.41
CA PRO A 189 -2.73 3.15 3.70
C PRO A 189 -2.72 4.29 4.73
N LEU A 190 -2.68 5.54 4.31
CA LEU A 190 -2.66 6.69 5.23
C LEU A 190 -3.98 6.84 5.99
N PHE A 191 -5.12 6.46 5.40
CA PHE A 191 -6.39 6.44 6.10
C PHE A 191 -6.39 5.47 7.28
N PHE A 192 -5.68 4.33 7.15
CA PHE A 192 -5.61 3.34 8.22
C PHE A 192 -4.80 3.79 9.42
N ILE A 193 -3.82 4.67 9.22
CA ILE A 193 -2.94 5.12 10.31
C ILE A 193 -3.72 5.85 11.38
N ASN A 194 -4.61 6.76 10.99
CA ASN A 194 -5.43 7.54 11.93
C ASN A 194 -6.59 6.74 12.56
N VAL A 195 -6.87 5.54 12.06
CA VAL A 195 -7.83 4.62 12.69
C VAL A 195 -7.14 3.79 13.77
N ILE A 196 -5.82 3.55 13.61
CA ILE A 196 -5.05 2.61 14.43
C ILE A 196 -4.24 3.36 15.52
N LEU A 197 -3.81 4.56 15.27
CA LEU A 197 -3.05 5.42 16.18
C LEU A 197 -3.92 6.40 16.93
#